data_08e5f69bc5b10c0a4a333c3b1716d9fb
#
_entry.id   08e5f69bc5b10c0a4a333c3b1716d9fb
#
_cell.length_a   1.000
_cell.length_b   1.000
_cell.length_c   1.000
_cell.angle_alpha   90.00
_cell.angle_beta   90.00
_cell.angle_gamma   90.00
#
_symmetry.space_group_name_H-M   'P 1'
#
loop_
_entity.id
_entity.type
_entity.pdbx_description
1 polymer ?
#
loop_
_entity_poly.entity_id
_entity_poly.type
_entity_poly.pdbx_seq_one_letter_code
_entity_poly.pdbx_strand_id
1 'polypeptide(L)'
;MREKKKGVVWLCLLLVLIFGGCGGVEPEKKAYPLAVSFDFREGMYEVIYGMADLPVLTGQGKSGEGTGEEESSGGEGTCFRAESLEKIGELYDLSQEYQLDLGHVQAVIFGEQLLLEQNQMEEVLKYLEQNRDLGGQALVFMTGDPKKLMVLNGSGEDSVGKYLNGLYENRETKEREPVTLADLYYEWYNYGTLPGLPEVIVWGEQIRLAQ
;
A
#
# COMPACT_ATOMS: atom_id res chain seq x y z
N MET A 1 34.77 23.26 43.01
CA MET A 1 34.23 23.69 41.70
C MET A 1 34.67 22.82 40.51
N ARG A 2 35.83 22.19 40.56
CA ARG A 2 36.39 21.39 39.46
C ARG A 2 35.69 20.04 39.26
N GLU A 3 35.20 19.41 40.33
CA GLU A 3 34.49 18.12 40.29
C GLU A 3 33.09 18.22 39.71
N LYS A 4 32.33 19.26 40.01
CA LYS A 4 30.97 19.50 39.43
C LYS A 4 31.01 19.70 37.92
N LYS A 5 32.07 20.31 37.38
CA LYS A 5 32.26 20.47 35.93
C LYS A 5 32.51 19.15 35.19
N LYS A 6 33.23 18.20 35.85
CA LYS A 6 33.46 16.85 35.28
C LYS A 6 32.15 16.06 35.17
N GLY A 7 31.27 16.12 36.19
CA GLY A 7 29.97 15.45 36.17
C GLY A 7 29.05 15.97 35.05
N VAL A 8 29.05 17.30 34.80
CA VAL A 8 28.28 17.89 33.71
C VAL A 8 28.80 17.43 32.35
N VAL A 9 30.10 17.35 32.13
CA VAL A 9 30.69 16.87 30.87
C VAL A 9 30.34 15.41 30.63
N TRP A 10 30.39 14.54 31.64
CA TRP A 10 29.96 13.15 31.52
C TRP A 10 28.48 12.99 31.22
N LEU A 11 27.62 13.83 31.82
CA LEU A 11 26.19 13.86 31.55
C LEU A 11 25.88 14.30 30.11
N CYS A 12 26.59 15.33 29.63
CA CYS A 12 26.44 15.77 28.22
C CYS A 12 26.91 14.70 27.23
N LEU A 13 28.02 13.98 27.55
CA LEU A 13 28.53 12.90 26.72
C LEU A 13 27.54 11.72 26.66
N LEU A 14 26.90 11.39 27.77
CA LEU A 14 25.89 10.35 27.87
C LEU A 14 24.62 10.74 27.07
N LEU A 15 24.20 12.01 27.14
CA LEU A 15 23.09 12.55 26.34
C LEU A 15 23.36 12.46 24.82
N VAL A 16 24.54 12.79 24.37
CA VAL A 16 24.92 12.69 22.94
C VAL A 16 24.88 11.24 22.45
N LEU A 17 25.25 10.26 23.29
CA LEU A 17 25.16 8.84 22.94
C LEU A 17 23.71 8.32 22.83
N ILE A 18 22.78 8.90 23.60
CA ILE A 18 21.35 8.53 23.55
C ILE A 18 20.67 9.12 22.32
N PHE A 19 21.07 10.29 21.83
CA PHE A 19 20.50 10.94 20.64
C PHE A 19 21.16 10.50 19.31
N GLY A 20 22.23 9.73 19.34
CA GLY A 20 23.00 9.31 18.16
C GLY A 20 22.49 8.09 17.40
N GLY A 21 21.26 7.60 17.61
CA GLY A 21 20.86 6.29 17.12
C GLY A 21 19.51 6.16 16.44
N CYS A 22 19.17 7.00 15.48
CA CYS A 22 18.01 6.73 14.61
C CYS A 22 18.51 6.46 13.17
N GLY A 23 18.98 5.22 12.92
CA GLY A 23 19.34 4.73 11.58
C GLY A 23 18.09 4.28 10.82
N GLY A 24 17.11 5.17 10.59
CA GLY A 24 16.01 4.90 9.68
C GLY A 24 16.44 5.12 8.23
N VAL A 25 15.84 4.37 7.29
CA VAL A 25 16.02 4.64 5.86
C VAL A 25 15.43 6.01 5.54
N GLU A 26 16.17 6.81 4.79
CA GLU A 26 15.71 8.14 4.36
C GLU A 26 14.39 8.02 3.57
N PRO A 27 13.39 8.89 3.84
CA PRO A 27 12.09 8.84 3.15
C PRO A 27 12.22 8.90 1.62
N GLU A 28 13.25 9.57 1.12
CA GLU A 28 13.55 9.72 -0.32
C GLU A 28 13.97 8.42 -1.00
N LYS A 29 14.32 7.40 -0.21
CA LYS A 29 14.71 6.05 -0.70
C LYS A 29 13.59 5.03 -0.57
N LYS A 30 12.36 5.48 -0.32
CA LYS A 30 11.18 4.62 -0.15
C LYS A 30 10.17 4.83 -1.27
N ALA A 31 9.54 3.74 -1.69
CA ALA A 31 8.37 3.75 -2.55
C ALA A 31 7.11 3.59 -1.70
N TYR A 32 6.13 4.43 -1.91
CA TYR A 32 4.91 4.52 -1.12
C TYR A 32 3.69 4.15 -1.96
N PRO A 33 3.30 2.87 -2.05
CA PRO A 33 2.06 2.51 -2.69
C PRO A 33 0.86 3.02 -1.89
N LEU A 34 -0.16 3.51 -2.58
CA LEU A 34 -1.45 3.88 -2.00
C LEU A 34 -2.49 2.76 -2.13
N ALA A 35 -2.26 1.82 -3.04
CA ALA A 35 -3.03 0.60 -3.16
C ALA A 35 -2.11 -0.60 -3.32
N VAL A 36 -2.56 -1.75 -2.84
CA VAL A 36 -1.92 -3.05 -3.12
C VAL A 36 -3.01 -4.06 -3.47
N SER A 37 -2.79 -4.84 -4.53
CA SER A 37 -3.70 -5.93 -4.87
C SER A 37 -3.00 -7.27 -4.77
N PHE A 38 -3.77 -8.28 -4.35
CA PHE A 38 -3.35 -9.68 -4.25
C PHE A 38 -4.32 -10.55 -5.03
N ASP A 39 -3.79 -11.42 -5.88
CA ASP A 39 -4.57 -12.47 -6.53
C ASP A 39 -3.78 -13.78 -6.55
N PHE A 40 -4.46 -14.90 -6.81
CA PHE A 40 -3.83 -16.21 -6.92
C PHE A 40 -4.35 -16.91 -8.17
N ARG A 41 -3.48 -17.07 -9.15
CA ARG A 41 -3.85 -17.67 -10.44
C ARG A 41 -2.78 -18.66 -10.90
N GLU A 42 -3.22 -19.79 -11.43
CA GLU A 42 -2.32 -20.83 -11.99
C GLU A 42 -1.23 -21.27 -11.00
N GLY A 43 -1.57 -21.36 -9.70
CA GLY A 43 -0.64 -21.79 -8.66
C GLY A 43 0.39 -20.73 -8.24
N MET A 44 0.22 -19.47 -8.62
CA MET A 44 1.11 -18.37 -8.27
C MET A 44 0.36 -17.19 -7.68
N TYR A 45 0.98 -16.54 -6.70
CA TYR A 45 0.56 -15.23 -6.22
C TYR A 45 0.90 -14.16 -7.25
N GLU A 46 0.00 -13.22 -7.39
CA GLU A 46 0.18 -12.02 -8.18
C GLU A 46 -0.07 -10.81 -7.29
N VAL A 47 0.94 -9.96 -7.13
CA VAL A 47 0.86 -8.75 -6.32
C VAL A 47 1.16 -7.53 -7.18
N ILE A 48 0.28 -6.52 -7.11
CA ILE A 48 0.44 -5.28 -7.86
C ILE A 48 0.43 -4.12 -6.87
N TYR A 49 1.49 -3.30 -6.91
CA TYR A 49 1.61 -2.10 -6.10
C TYR A 49 1.21 -0.88 -6.92
N GLY A 50 0.14 -0.19 -6.51
CA GLY A 50 -0.32 1.08 -7.08
C GLY A 50 0.42 2.24 -6.41
N MET A 51 1.46 2.72 -7.07
CA MET A 51 2.32 3.78 -6.52
C MET A 51 1.61 5.12 -6.45
N ALA A 52 1.98 5.93 -5.47
CA ALA A 52 1.59 7.33 -5.41
C ALA A 52 2.30 8.14 -6.50
N ASP A 53 1.61 9.02 -7.18
CA ASP A 53 2.27 10.03 -8.00
C ASP A 53 2.84 11.12 -7.10
N LEU A 54 4.16 11.11 -6.89
CA LEU A 54 4.87 12.04 -6.00
C LEU A 54 4.61 13.53 -6.31
N PRO A 55 4.49 13.98 -7.58
CA PRO A 55 4.14 15.36 -7.90
C PRO A 55 2.78 15.80 -7.34
N VAL A 56 1.82 14.91 -7.25
CA VAL A 56 0.48 15.18 -6.71
C VAL A 56 0.52 15.30 -5.19
N LEU A 57 1.30 14.46 -4.51
CA LEU A 57 1.41 14.47 -3.04
C LEU A 57 2.16 15.69 -2.50
N THR A 58 3.16 16.19 -3.22
CA THR A 58 3.98 17.34 -2.78
C THR A 58 3.38 18.69 -3.17
N GLY A 59 2.26 18.74 -3.89
CA GLY A 59 1.63 19.98 -4.35
C GLY A 59 2.48 20.77 -5.36
N GLN A 60 3.57 20.19 -5.86
CA GLN A 60 4.37 20.77 -6.92
C GLN A 60 3.74 20.42 -8.28
N GLY A 61 2.62 21.04 -8.58
CA GLY A 61 2.00 20.97 -9.89
C GLY A 61 2.96 21.52 -10.95
N LYS A 62 3.07 20.83 -12.08
CA LYS A 62 3.86 21.24 -13.26
C LYS A 62 3.51 22.67 -13.68
N SER A 63 4.36 23.62 -13.33
CA SER A 63 4.48 24.88 -14.04
C SER A 63 5.89 24.92 -14.66
N GLY A 64 5.97 24.52 -15.91
CA GLY A 64 7.23 24.58 -16.68
C GLY A 64 7.11 23.86 -18.00
N GLU A 65 6.85 24.62 -19.08
CA GLU A 65 7.08 24.18 -20.46
C GLU A 65 8.52 23.70 -20.63
N GLY A 66 8.68 22.43 -20.92
CA GLY A 66 9.95 21.83 -21.32
C GLY A 66 9.66 20.68 -22.26
N THR A 67 9.84 20.94 -23.56
CA THR A 67 9.86 19.94 -24.61
C THR A 67 10.98 18.93 -24.37
N GLY A 68 10.60 17.74 -23.93
CA GLY A 68 11.46 16.58 -23.82
C GLY A 68 10.55 15.38 -23.66
N GLU A 69 10.52 14.50 -24.66
CA GLU A 69 9.90 13.18 -24.60
C GLU A 69 10.66 12.35 -23.55
N GLU A 70 10.32 12.52 -22.28
CA GLU A 70 10.61 11.54 -21.25
C GLU A 70 9.35 10.68 -21.09
N GLU A 71 9.45 9.42 -21.49
CA GLU A 71 8.47 8.39 -21.16
C GLU A 71 8.26 8.43 -19.64
N SER A 72 7.17 9.05 -19.21
CA SER A 72 6.74 9.06 -17.81
C SER A 72 6.29 7.66 -17.46
N SER A 73 7.16 6.85 -16.89
CA SER A 73 6.83 5.56 -16.25
C SER A 73 6.06 5.75 -14.93
N GLY A 74 5.28 6.79 -14.82
CA GLY A 74 4.46 7.10 -13.66
C GLY A 74 3.02 6.71 -13.89
N GLY A 75 2.65 5.43 -13.71
CA GLY A 75 1.25 5.09 -13.80
C GLY A 75 0.89 3.61 -13.88
N GLU A 76 1.77 2.76 -14.36
CA GLU A 76 1.52 1.33 -14.33
C GLU A 76 1.90 0.77 -12.95
N GLY A 77 0.94 0.14 -12.26
CA GLY A 77 1.24 -0.58 -11.04
C GLY A 77 2.29 -1.66 -11.31
N THR A 78 3.36 -1.69 -10.51
CA THR A 78 4.40 -2.71 -10.66
C THR A 78 3.85 -4.08 -10.24
N CYS A 79 3.79 -5.01 -11.19
CA CYS A 79 3.21 -6.35 -11.01
C CYS A 79 4.32 -7.37 -10.79
N PHE A 80 4.20 -8.15 -9.72
CA PHE A 80 5.08 -9.29 -9.41
C PHE A 80 4.29 -10.58 -9.35
N ARG A 81 4.90 -11.67 -9.82
CA ARG A 81 4.28 -13.00 -9.82
C ARG A 81 5.29 -14.05 -9.35
N ALA A 82 4.92 -14.82 -8.32
CA ALA A 82 5.74 -15.88 -7.77
C ALA A 82 4.91 -16.94 -7.05
N GLU A 83 5.54 -18.05 -6.73
CA GLU A 83 4.95 -19.18 -5.99
C GLU A 83 4.74 -18.93 -4.50
N SER A 84 5.40 -17.90 -3.93
CA SER A 84 5.19 -17.46 -2.54
C SER A 84 5.30 -15.94 -2.40
N LEU A 85 4.73 -15.40 -1.32
CA LEU A 85 4.75 -13.95 -1.03
C LEU A 85 6.15 -13.48 -0.62
N GLU A 86 6.95 -14.33 0.03
CA GLU A 86 8.36 -14.04 0.33
C GLU A 86 9.14 -13.84 -0.97
N LYS A 87 8.89 -14.70 -1.97
CA LYS A 87 9.54 -14.58 -3.27
C LYS A 87 9.14 -13.31 -4.01
N ILE A 88 7.91 -12.84 -3.84
CA ILE A 88 7.46 -11.54 -4.36
C ILE A 88 8.29 -10.41 -3.75
N GLY A 89 8.52 -10.43 -2.41
CA GLY A 89 9.37 -9.46 -1.73
C GLY A 89 10.81 -9.47 -2.27
N GLU A 90 11.41 -10.66 -2.45
CA GLU A 90 12.75 -10.80 -3.04
C GLU A 90 12.80 -10.23 -4.47
N LEU A 91 11.79 -10.51 -5.31
CA LEU A 91 11.72 -9.99 -6.67
C LEU A 91 11.58 -8.47 -6.69
N TYR A 92 10.82 -7.91 -5.75
CA TYR A 92 10.71 -6.46 -5.58
C TYR A 92 12.08 -5.87 -5.26
N ASP A 93 12.77 -6.36 -4.24
CA ASP A 93 14.07 -5.86 -3.79
C ASP A 93 15.17 -5.99 -4.85
N LEU A 94 15.09 -7.00 -5.74
CA LEU A 94 16.04 -7.21 -6.84
C LEU A 94 15.77 -6.31 -8.05
N SER A 95 14.55 -5.80 -8.22
CA SER A 95 14.13 -5.10 -9.44
C SER A 95 13.80 -3.63 -9.23
N GLN A 96 13.60 -3.20 -7.99
CA GLN A 96 13.20 -1.83 -7.67
C GLN A 96 14.32 -1.07 -6.95
N GLU A 97 14.47 0.20 -7.29
CA GLU A 97 15.49 1.08 -6.70
C GLU A 97 15.13 1.49 -5.27
N TYR A 98 13.83 1.65 -4.99
CA TYR A 98 13.33 2.17 -3.71
C TYR A 98 12.80 1.05 -2.83
N GLN A 99 13.05 1.14 -1.53
CA GLN A 99 12.52 0.22 -0.53
C GLN A 99 10.99 0.40 -0.40
N LEU A 100 10.25 -0.71 -0.43
CA LEU A 100 8.81 -0.71 -0.27
C LEU A 100 8.40 -0.31 1.16
N ASP A 101 7.50 0.66 1.28
CA ASP A 101 6.90 1.09 2.54
C ASP A 101 5.37 1.09 2.40
N LEU A 102 4.70 0.14 3.05
CA LEU A 102 3.24 -0.01 2.98
C LEU A 102 2.47 0.89 3.97
N GLY A 103 3.16 1.76 4.71
CA GLY A 103 2.54 2.63 5.71
C GLY A 103 1.55 3.66 5.15
N HIS A 104 1.55 3.85 3.84
CA HIS A 104 0.66 4.80 3.15
C HIS A 104 -0.47 4.11 2.37
N VAL A 105 -0.56 2.77 2.42
CA VAL A 105 -1.62 2.03 1.74
C VAL A 105 -2.99 2.41 2.30
N GLN A 106 -3.85 2.89 1.43
CA GLN A 106 -5.24 3.28 1.72
C GLN A 106 -6.24 2.20 1.30
N ALA A 107 -5.89 1.38 0.29
CA ALA A 107 -6.73 0.31 -0.21
C ALA A 107 -5.95 -1.00 -0.40
N VAL A 108 -6.49 -2.09 0.15
CA VAL A 108 -6.08 -3.48 -0.12
C VAL A 108 -7.16 -4.12 -0.98
N ILE A 109 -6.77 -4.72 -2.09
CA ILE A 109 -7.69 -5.23 -3.10
C ILE A 109 -7.42 -6.72 -3.31
N PHE A 110 -8.43 -7.56 -3.13
CA PHE A 110 -8.31 -9.00 -3.39
C PHE A 110 -8.93 -9.37 -4.72
N GLY A 111 -8.20 -10.16 -5.51
CA GLY A 111 -8.73 -10.79 -6.70
C GLY A 111 -9.75 -11.87 -6.35
N GLU A 112 -10.78 -12.03 -7.18
CA GLU A 112 -11.83 -13.01 -6.98
C GLU A 112 -11.28 -14.44 -6.88
N GLN A 113 -10.22 -14.77 -7.63
CA GLN A 113 -9.63 -16.11 -7.63
C GLN A 113 -8.96 -16.42 -6.28
N LEU A 114 -8.25 -15.47 -5.68
CA LEU A 114 -7.66 -15.62 -4.35
C LEU A 114 -8.74 -15.88 -3.29
N LEU A 115 -9.89 -15.20 -3.37
CA LEU A 115 -10.98 -15.35 -2.40
C LEU A 115 -11.62 -16.75 -2.41
N LEU A 116 -11.45 -17.51 -3.49
CA LEU A 116 -11.91 -18.91 -3.61
C LEU A 116 -10.92 -19.91 -2.97
N GLU A 117 -9.69 -19.49 -2.68
CA GLU A 117 -8.58 -20.33 -2.23
C GLU A 117 -8.27 -20.03 -0.75
N GLN A 118 -8.94 -20.71 0.16
CA GLN A 118 -8.87 -20.40 1.60
C GLN A 118 -7.45 -20.43 2.17
N ASN A 119 -6.62 -21.41 1.79
CA ASN A 119 -5.25 -21.52 2.30
C ASN A 119 -4.38 -20.35 1.84
N GLN A 120 -4.51 -19.96 0.57
CA GLN A 120 -3.76 -18.86 -0.03
C GLN A 120 -4.20 -17.52 0.55
N MET A 121 -5.50 -17.37 0.82
CA MET A 121 -6.04 -16.19 1.52
C MET A 121 -5.47 -16.08 2.93
N GLU A 122 -5.38 -17.20 3.67
CA GLU A 122 -4.76 -17.22 5.01
C GLU A 122 -3.27 -16.82 4.95
N GLU A 123 -2.53 -17.26 3.93
CA GLU A 123 -1.13 -16.86 3.74
C GLU A 123 -1.01 -15.37 3.45
N VAL A 124 -1.90 -14.81 2.61
CA VAL A 124 -1.93 -13.35 2.34
C VAL A 124 -2.24 -12.57 3.62
N LEU A 125 -3.22 -13.00 4.42
CA LEU A 125 -3.55 -12.33 5.68
C LEU A 125 -2.37 -12.34 6.65
N LYS A 126 -1.67 -13.47 6.80
CA LYS A 126 -0.46 -13.57 7.62
C LYS A 126 0.66 -12.66 7.11
N TYR A 127 0.84 -12.59 5.80
CA TYR A 127 1.83 -11.70 5.18
C TYR A 127 1.52 -10.23 5.48
N LEU A 128 0.26 -9.80 5.33
CA LEU A 128 -0.17 -8.44 5.63
C LEU A 128 -0.01 -8.10 7.13
N GLU A 129 -0.35 -9.04 8.03
CA GLU A 129 -0.21 -8.87 9.48
C GLU A 129 1.26 -8.72 9.92
N GLN A 130 2.18 -9.43 9.28
CA GLN A 130 3.61 -9.32 9.55
C GLN A 130 4.19 -7.96 9.13
N ASN A 131 3.53 -7.27 8.20
CA ASN A 131 3.94 -5.95 7.76
C ASN A 131 3.43 -4.87 8.72
N ARG A 132 4.27 -4.48 9.68
CA ARG A 132 3.90 -3.56 10.77
C ARG A 132 3.57 -2.14 10.31
N ASP A 133 4.03 -1.77 9.12
CA ASP A 133 3.82 -0.43 8.57
C ASP A 133 2.40 -0.30 8.00
N LEU A 134 1.79 -1.42 7.59
CA LEU A 134 0.43 -1.43 7.04
C LEU A 134 -0.61 -1.17 8.13
N GLY A 135 -1.35 -0.06 7.99
CA GLY A 135 -2.38 0.34 8.95
C GLY A 135 -3.65 -0.51 8.87
N GLY A 136 -4.20 -0.92 10.02
CA GLY A 136 -5.48 -1.64 10.09
C GLY A 136 -6.69 -0.84 9.56
N GLN A 137 -6.53 0.46 9.30
CA GLN A 137 -7.57 1.34 8.74
C GLN A 137 -7.62 1.34 7.20
N ALA A 138 -6.67 0.69 6.52
CA ALA A 138 -6.72 0.52 5.09
C ALA A 138 -8.04 -0.14 4.68
N LEU A 139 -8.72 0.41 3.68
CA LEU A 139 -9.98 -0.12 3.18
C LEU A 139 -9.76 -1.39 2.37
N VAL A 140 -10.69 -2.33 2.46
CA VAL A 140 -10.59 -3.61 1.78
C VAL A 140 -11.67 -3.72 0.70
N PHE A 141 -11.26 -4.19 -0.48
CA PHE A 141 -12.11 -4.37 -1.64
C PHE A 141 -11.86 -5.72 -2.31
N MET A 142 -12.78 -6.13 -3.16
CA MET A 142 -12.60 -7.24 -4.10
C MET A 142 -12.80 -6.76 -5.55
N THR A 143 -12.20 -7.48 -6.50
CA THR A 143 -12.39 -7.25 -7.93
C THR A 143 -12.14 -8.52 -8.74
N GLY A 144 -12.85 -8.67 -9.86
CA GLY A 144 -12.62 -9.77 -10.80
C GLY A 144 -11.34 -9.62 -11.63
N ASP A 145 -10.83 -8.39 -11.78
CA ASP A 145 -9.63 -8.10 -12.59
C ASP A 145 -8.73 -7.05 -11.92
N PRO A 146 -7.84 -7.49 -11.00
CA PRO A 146 -6.89 -6.59 -10.34
C PRO A 146 -5.98 -5.84 -11.31
N LYS A 147 -5.52 -6.49 -12.39
CA LYS A 147 -4.64 -5.85 -13.39
C LYS A 147 -5.32 -4.66 -14.05
N LYS A 148 -6.53 -4.89 -14.55
CA LYS A 148 -7.30 -3.84 -15.21
C LYS A 148 -7.58 -2.67 -14.27
N LEU A 149 -7.88 -2.95 -13.00
CA LEU A 149 -8.11 -1.92 -11.99
C LEU A 149 -6.84 -1.11 -11.72
N MET A 150 -5.71 -1.78 -11.54
CA MET A 150 -4.46 -1.12 -11.15
C MET A 150 -3.79 -0.35 -12.32
N VAL A 151 -4.05 -0.73 -13.58
CA VAL A 151 -3.59 0.04 -14.75
C VAL A 151 -4.24 1.44 -14.78
N LEU A 152 -5.47 1.58 -14.29
CA LEU A 152 -6.13 2.90 -14.21
C LEU A 152 -5.48 3.83 -13.17
N ASN A 153 -4.56 3.32 -12.35
CA ASN A 153 -3.82 4.12 -11.38
C ASN A 153 -3.02 5.26 -12.03
N GLY A 154 -2.66 5.13 -13.30
CA GLY A 154 -1.87 6.13 -14.02
C GLY A 154 -2.64 6.98 -15.03
N SER A 155 -3.93 6.71 -15.25
CA SER A 155 -4.74 7.42 -16.26
C SER A 155 -5.48 8.65 -15.72
N GLY A 156 -5.42 8.92 -14.41
CA GLY A 156 -6.11 10.02 -13.75
C GLY A 156 -5.21 10.84 -12.81
N GLU A 157 -5.75 11.92 -12.26
CA GLU A 157 -5.05 12.79 -11.30
C GLU A 157 -4.81 12.10 -9.94
N ASP A 158 -5.59 11.06 -9.61
CA ASP A 158 -5.52 10.36 -8.33
C ASP A 158 -5.17 8.89 -8.51
N SER A 159 -4.35 8.35 -7.60
CA SER A 159 -4.09 6.91 -7.53
C SER A 159 -5.37 6.13 -7.17
N VAL A 160 -5.44 4.85 -7.59
CA VAL A 160 -6.58 3.97 -7.27
C VAL A 160 -6.85 3.93 -5.76
N GLY A 161 -5.81 3.87 -4.91
CA GLY A 161 -5.98 3.86 -3.45
C GLY A 161 -6.66 5.11 -2.94
N LYS A 162 -6.22 6.29 -3.36
CA LYS A 162 -6.81 7.57 -2.98
C LYS A 162 -8.24 7.70 -3.51
N TYR A 163 -8.48 7.28 -4.76
CA TYR A 163 -9.80 7.30 -5.35
C TYR A 163 -10.80 6.42 -4.58
N LEU A 164 -10.42 5.18 -4.27
CA LEU A 164 -11.28 4.25 -3.54
C LEU A 164 -11.58 4.74 -2.12
N ASN A 165 -10.59 5.29 -1.42
CA ASN A 165 -10.79 5.91 -0.12
C ASN A 165 -11.76 7.10 -0.21
N GLY A 166 -11.60 7.96 -1.21
CA GLY A 166 -12.45 9.11 -1.46
C GLY A 166 -13.91 8.75 -1.76
N LEU A 167 -14.20 7.55 -2.30
CA LEU A 167 -15.58 7.10 -2.50
C LEU A 167 -16.36 6.98 -1.18
N TYR A 168 -15.68 6.76 -0.05
CA TYR A 168 -16.30 6.69 1.27
C TYR A 168 -16.20 8.00 2.05
N GLU A 169 -15.08 8.70 1.96
CA GLU A 169 -14.88 9.95 2.70
C GLU A 169 -15.79 11.08 2.21
N ASN A 170 -16.00 11.18 0.90
CA ASN A 170 -16.71 12.30 0.28
C ASN A 170 -18.23 12.08 0.13
N ARG A 171 -18.79 10.99 0.62
CA ARG A 171 -20.23 10.74 0.56
C ARG A 171 -20.93 11.17 1.84
N GLU A 172 -21.96 11.99 1.73
CA GLU A 172 -22.80 12.42 2.86
C GLU A 172 -23.66 11.29 3.44
N THR A 173 -24.12 10.37 2.57
CA THR A 173 -24.87 9.18 2.97
C THR A 173 -24.06 7.94 2.71
N LYS A 174 -23.66 7.26 3.79
CA LYS A 174 -23.01 5.96 3.72
C LYS A 174 -24.08 4.89 3.53
N GLU A 175 -24.42 4.56 2.29
CA GLU A 175 -25.33 3.45 2.01
C GLU A 175 -24.73 2.09 2.39
N ARG A 176 -23.40 2.01 2.43
CA ARG A 176 -22.63 0.86 2.91
C ARG A 176 -21.50 1.33 3.80
N GLU A 177 -21.28 0.64 4.90
CA GLU A 177 -20.11 0.88 5.73
C GLU A 177 -18.86 0.37 5.02
N PRO A 178 -17.74 1.11 5.08
CA PRO A 178 -16.48 0.63 4.56
C PRO A 178 -16.01 -0.59 5.38
N VAL A 179 -15.39 -1.56 4.72
CA VAL A 179 -14.70 -2.66 5.38
C VAL A 179 -13.24 -2.31 5.48
N THR A 180 -12.69 -2.35 6.68
CA THR A 180 -11.27 -2.11 6.95
C THR A 180 -10.49 -3.42 7.06
N LEU A 181 -9.17 -3.33 6.98
CA LEU A 181 -8.29 -4.48 7.23
C LEU A 181 -8.44 -5.02 8.66
N ALA A 182 -8.73 -4.15 9.63
CA ALA A 182 -9.01 -4.57 11.01
C ALA A 182 -10.32 -5.38 11.10
N ASP A 183 -11.37 -4.97 10.38
CA ASP A 183 -12.64 -5.72 10.32
C ASP A 183 -12.42 -7.09 9.67
N LEU A 184 -11.62 -7.14 8.61
CA LEU A 184 -11.27 -8.38 7.93
C LEU A 184 -10.55 -9.35 8.87
N TYR A 185 -9.55 -8.90 9.64
CA TYR A 185 -8.87 -9.74 10.64
C TYR A 185 -9.81 -10.18 11.73
N TYR A 186 -10.68 -9.28 12.20
CA TYR A 186 -11.66 -9.63 13.24
C TYR A 186 -12.58 -10.78 12.79
N GLU A 187 -13.15 -10.69 11.59
CA GLU A 187 -14.03 -11.72 11.04
C GLU A 187 -13.27 -13.03 10.80
N TRP A 188 -12.09 -12.96 10.20
CA TRP A 188 -11.28 -14.14 9.90
C TRP A 188 -10.88 -14.92 11.15
N TYR A 189 -10.29 -14.24 12.15
CA TYR A 189 -9.78 -14.92 13.34
C TYR A 189 -10.86 -15.35 14.32
N ASN A 190 -12.01 -14.70 14.36
CA ASN A 190 -13.08 -15.08 15.26
C ASN A 190 -14.05 -16.10 14.66
N TYR A 191 -14.28 -16.03 13.35
CA TYR A 191 -15.32 -16.82 12.68
C TYR A 191 -14.83 -17.68 11.52
N GLY A 192 -13.60 -17.51 11.07
CA GLY A 192 -13.05 -18.24 9.91
C GLY A 192 -13.70 -17.85 8.58
N THR A 193 -14.30 -16.67 8.52
CA THR A 193 -15.01 -16.15 7.35
C THR A 193 -14.49 -14.78 6.95
N LEU A 194 -14.74 -14.37 5.71
CA LEU A 194 -14.51 -13.01 5.27
C LEU A 194 -15.78 -12.18 5.44
N PRO A 195 -15.67 -10.88 5.80
CA PRO A 195 -16.80 -9.96 5.72
C PRO A 195 -17.26 -9.80 4.27
N GLY A 196 -18.46 -9.27 4.07
CA GLY A 196 -18.94 -8.92 2.73
C GLY A 196 -18.10 -7.78 2.15
N LEU A 197 -17.13 -8.12 1.29
CA LEU A 197 -16.23 -7.14 0.69
C LEU A 197 -16.94 -6.33 -0.39
N PRO A 198 -16.76 -4.99 -0.42
CA PRO A 198 -17.22 -4.17 -1.52
C PRO A 198 -16.50 -4.56 -2.82
N GLU A 199 -17.29 -4.86 -3.87
CA GLU A 199 -16.73 -5.18 -5.17
C GLU A 199 -16.46 -3.90 -5.97
N VAL A 200 -15.25 -3.82 -6.54
CA VAL A 200 -14.82 -2.76 -7.44
C VAL A 200 -14.81 -3.28 -8.86
N ILE A 201 -15.57 -2.63 -9.74
CA ILE A 201 -15.64 -2.95 -11.17
C ILE A 201 -15.06 -1.81 -12.00
N VAL A 202 -14.42 -2.19 -13.12
CA VAL A 202 -13.93 -1.26 -14.12
C VAL A 202 -14.89 -1.24 -15.30
N TRP A 203 -15.55 -0.10 -15.51
CA TRP A 203 -16.45 0.13 -16.64
C TRP A 203 -15.86 1.17 -17.60
N GLY A 204 -15.30 0.71 -18.72
CA GLY A 204 -14.49 1.56 -19.59
C GLY A 204 -13.26 2.06 -18.86
N GLU A 205 -13.12 3.37 -18.72
CA GLU A 205 -12.05 4.04 -17.96
C GLU A 205 -12.49 4.48 -16.54
N GLN A 206 -13.68 4.06 -16.10
CA GLN A 206 -14.22 4.46 -14.81
C GLN A 206 -14.18 3.32 -13.80
N ILE A 207 -13.82 3.65 -12.57
CA ILE A 207 -13.89 2.76 -11.42
C ILE A 207 -15.23 2.99 -10.71
N ARG A 208 -15.96 1.91 -10.37
CA ARG A 208 -17.23 1.97 -9.67
C ARG A 208 -17.32 0.87 -8.62
N LEU A 209 -18.04 1.13 -7.53
CA LEU A 209 -18.48 0.06 -6.65
C LEU A 209 -19.68 -0.66 -7.31
N ALA A 210 -19.67 -1.99 -7.28
CA ALA A 210 -20.82 -2.78 -7.73
C ALA A 210 -22.04 -2.49 -6.83
N GLN A 211 -23.22 -2.49 -7.45
CA GLN A 211 -24.48 -2.27 -6.74
C GLN A 211 -24.98 -3.54 -6.07
#